data_4bdc5c9353696d37ddcc212db03435ac
#
_entry.id   4bdc5c9353696d37ddcc212db03435ac
#
_cell.length_a   1.000
_cell.length_b   1.000
_cell.length_c   1.000
_cell.angle_alpha   90.00
_cell.angle_beta   90.00
_cell.angle_gamma   90.00
#
_symmetry.space_group_name_H-M   'P 1'
#
loop_
_entity.id
_entity.type
_entity.pdbx_description
1 polymer ?
#
loop_
_entity_poly.entity_id
_entity_poly.type
_entity_poly.pdbx_seq_one_letter_code
_entity_poly.pdbx_strand_id
1 'polypeptide(L)'
;KQICQALPLGSDFYTLARFGHDIANLLGRLSENAQQDTQIVTAIDELQRLKAHLQVQWQCAVSIDVTELSGYHYHTGIVFNGYINSETQPLVRGGRFDGMKSNQLAKNQPRQATGFSMDVSRLLAHTQLDAPVIVLVDYDAFKDLDSEQLQLLLQQVASLRQQGYRVTMPLTAKDMPVGMTHRLSLVDNQWQLHAV
;
A
#
# COMPACT_ATOMS: atom_id res chain seq x y z
N LYS A 1 24.81 -4.10 -28.48
CA LYS A 1 24.60 -3.81 -29.92
C LYS A 1 24.86 -5.01 -30.79
N GLN A 2 26.02 -5.69 -30.67
CA GLN A 2 26.37 -6.87 -31.52
C GLN A 2 25.41 -8.05 -31.34
N ILE A 3 24.95 -8.34 -30.14
CA ILE A 3 24.00 -9.43 -29.83
C ILE A 3 22.63 -9.16 -30.48
N CYS A 4 22.15 -7.91 -30.36
CA CYS A 4 20.85 -7.54 -30.93
C CYS A 4 20.83 -7.62 -32.46
N GLN A 5 21.96 -7.36 -33.12
CA GLN A 5 22.06 -7.42 -34.59
C GLN A 5 21.88 -8.84 -35.16
N ALA A 6 22.08 -9.88 -34.37
CA ALA A 6 21.94 -11.27 -34.77
C ALA A 6 20.53 -11.83 -34.52
N LEU A 7 19.62 -11.07 -33.90
CA LEU A 7 18.28 -11.53 -33.55
C LEU A 7 17.22 -10.93 -34.48
N PRO A 8 16.16 -11.69 -34.81
CA PRO A 8 14.95 -11.11 -35.37
C PRO A 8 14.46 -9.97 -34.47
N LEU A 9 14.06 -8.84 -35.06
CA LEU A 9 13.66 -7.63 -34.31
C LEU A 9 14.77 -7.04 -33.43
N GLY A 10 16.03 -7.35 -33.67
CA GLY A 10 17.18 -6.93 -32.86
C GLY A 10 17.33 -5.42 -32.76
N SER A 11 16.88 -4.65 -33.75
CA SER A 11 16.80 -3.18 -33.68
C SER A 11 15.82 -2.69 -32.63
N ASP A 12 14.66 -3.34 -32.52
CA ASP A 12 13.63 -2.98 -31.54
C ASP A 12 14.07 -3.33 -30.12
N PHE A 13 14.67 -4.52 -29.90
CA PHE A 13 15.26 -4.87 -28.63
C PHE A 13 16.36 -3.88 -28.17
N TYR A 14 17.19 -3.43 -29.10
CA TYR A 14 18.18 -2.42 -28.82
C TYR A 14 17.55 -1.07 -28.43
N THR A 15 16.48 -0.70 -29.14
CA THR A 15 15.70 0.52 -28.88
C THR A 15 15.05 0.46 -27.49
N LEU A 16 14.41 -0.65 -27.15
CA LEU A 16 13.82 -0.87 -25.82
C LEU A 16 14.89 -0.76 -24.73
N ALA A 17 16.00 -1.44 -24.87
CA ALA A 17 17.08 -1.42 -23.87
C ALA A 17 17.69 -0.03 -23.65
N ARG A 18 17.69 0.82 -24.68
CA ARG A 18 18.29 2.17 -24.61
C ARG A 18 17.30 3.26 -24.24
N PHE A 19 16.06 3.14 -24.68
CA PHE A 19 15.04 4.20 -24.60
C PHE A 19 13.77 3.76 -23.91
N GLY A 20 13.73 2.57 -23.32
CA GLY A 20 12.55 2.03 -22.67
C GLY A 20 12.00 2.84 -21.48
N HIS A 21 12.80 3.76 -20.93
CA HIS A 21 12.39 4.72 -19.92
C HIS A 21 11.68 5.96 -20.50
N ASP A 22 11.87 6.25 -21.78
CA ASP A 22 11.25 7.38 -22.49
C ASP A 22 9.96 6.96 -23.19
N ILE A 23 8.96 6.54 -22.39
CA ILE A 23 7.70 5.98 -22.90
C ILE A 23 6.98 6.95 -23.85
N ALA A 24 7.15 8.25 -23.67
CA ALA A 24 6.47 9.27 -24.51
C ALA A 24 6.92 9.20 -25.98
N ASN A 25 8.19 8.91 -26.22
CA ASN A 25 8.78 8.90 -27.56
C ASN A 25 9.12 7.48 -28.04
N LEU A 26 8.88 6.47 -27.20
CA LEU A 26 9.32 5.09 -27.46
C LEU A 26 8.75 4.56 -28.78
N LEU A 27 7.43 4.68 -28.99
CA LEU A 27 6.75 4.15 -30.17
C LEU A 27 7.36 4.66 -31.47
N GLY A 28 7.64 5.95 -31.59
CA GLY A 28 8.25 6.54 -32.78
C GLY A 28 9.70 6.13 -33.04
N ARG A 29 10.36 5.44 -32.11
CA ARG A 29 11.73 4.92 -32.23
C ARG A 29 11.80 3.45 -32.61
N LEU A 30 10.67 2.73 -32.54
CA LEU A 30 10.55 1.34 -32.93
C LEU A 30 10.45 1.20 -34.46
N SER A 31 10.63 -0.02 -34.97
CA SER A 31 10.45 -0.32 -36.39
C SER A 31 9.01 -0.08 -36.83
N GLU A 32 8.78 0.12 -38.12
CA GLU A 32 7.44 0.31 -38.67
C GLU A 32 6.50 -0.86 -38.35
N ASN A 33 7.00 -2.10 -38.35
CA ASN A 33 6.22 -3.27 -37.97
C ASN A 33 5.75 -3.19 -36.52
N ALA A 34 6.62 -2.79 -35.61
CA ALA A 34 6.28 -2.62 -34.19
C ALA A 34 5.32 -1.44 -33.96
N GLN A 35 5.45 -0.37 -34.71
CA GLN A 35 4.53 0.78 -34.67
C GLN A 35 3.12 0.44 -35.16
N GLN A 36 2.99 -0.57 -36.04
CA GLN A 36 1.71 -1.05 -36.56
C GLN A 36 1.11 -2.21 -35.75
N ASP A 37 1.87 -2.79 -34.82
CA ASP A 37 1.39 -3.84 -33.93
C ASP A 37 0.45 -3.25 -32.86
N THR A 38 -0.82 -3.64 -32.97
CA THR A 38 -1.87 -3.13 -32.05
C THR A 38 -1.61 -3.47 -30.58
N GLN A 39 -0.95 -4.60 -30.29
CA GLN A 39 -0.64 -4.98 -28.90
C GLN A 39 0.45 -4.08 -28.33
N ILE A 40 1.49 -3.79 -29.11
CA ILE A 40 2.56 -2.87 -28.69
C ILE A 40 2.02 -1.46 -28.49
N VAL A 41 1.24 -0.96 -29.43
CA VAL A 41 0.63 0.38 -29.36
C VAL A 41 -0.27 0.49 -28.12
N THR A 42 -1.14 -0.49 -27.91
CA THR A 42 -2.04 -0.51 -26.75
C THR A 42 -1.27 -0.55 -25.43
N ALA A 43 -0.23 -1.39 -25.32
CA ALA A 43 0.57 -1.49 -24.11
C ALA A 43 1.30 -0.18 -23.77
N ILE A 44 1.86 0.49 -24.77
CA ILE A 44 2.52 1.80 -24.59
C ILE A 44 1.51 2.85 -24.15
N ASP A 45 0.34 2.91 -24.78
CA ASP A 45 -0.72 3.87 -24.43
C ASP A 45 -1.25 3.62 -22.99
N GLU A 46 -1.48 2.37 -22.61
CA GLU A 46 -1.88 2.01 -21.24
C GLU A 46 -0.85 2.47 -20.20
N LEU A 47 0.43 2.26 -20.44
CA LEU A 47 1.52 2.70 -19.56
C LEU A 47 1.59 4.23 -19.46
N GLN A 48 1.41 4.95 -20.56
CA GLN A 48 1.37 6.42 -20.57
C GLN A 48 0.20 6.97 -19.75
N ARG A 49 -1.00 6.41 -19.95
CA ARG A 49 -2.21 6.79 -19.19
C ARG A 49 -2.05 6.51 -17.71
N LEU A 50 -1.53 5.32 -17.36
CA LEU A 50 -1.29 4.94 -15.97
C LEU A 50 -0.30 5.91 -15.30
N LYS A 51 0.82 6.21 -15.97
CA LYS A 51 1.81 7.19 -15.49
C LYS A 51 1.17 8.55 -15.22
N ALA A 52 0.43 9.07 -16.19
CA ALA A 52 -0.23 10.37 -16.05
C ALA A 52 -1.25 10.37 -14.90
N HIS A 53 -2.04 9.30 -14.78
CA HIS A 53 -3.03 9.17 -13.71
C HIS A 53 -2.36 9.15 -12.31
N LEU A 54 -1.32 8.35 -12.13
CA LEU A 54 -0.62 8.25 -10.86
C LEU A 54 0.06 9.57 -10.46
N GLN A 55 0.66 10.27 -11.42
CA GLN A 55 1.30 11.56 -11.17
C GLN A 55 0.29 12.64 -10.73
N VAL A 56 -0.88 12.68 -11.37
CA VAL A 56 -1.92 13.66 -11.03
C VAL A 56 -2.63 13.31 -9.73
N GLN A 57 -3.03 12.04 -9.58
CA GLN A 57 -3.87 11.61 -8.45
C GLN A 57 -3.09 11.47 -7.15
N TRP A 58 -1.84 10.99 -7.21
CA TRP A 58 -1.04 10.64 -6.02
C TRP A 58 0.20 11.53 -5.85
N GLN A 59 0.46 12.44 -6.79
CA GLN A 59 1.62 13.35 -6.77
C GLN A 59 2.96 12.61 -6.53
N CYS A 60 3.04 11.35 -6.96
CA CYS A 60 4.24 10.55 -6.82
C CYS A 60 5.10 10.57 -8.08
N ALA A 61 6.41 10.42 -7.91
CA ALA A 61 7.33 10.24 -9.03
C ALA A 61 7.11 8.86 -9.65
N VAL A 62 6.80 8.81 -10.94
CA VAL A 62 6.58 7.57 -11.68
C VAL A 62 7.58 7.49 -12.82
N SER A 63 8.42 6.46 -12.80
CA SER A 63 9.28 6.03 -13.91
C SER A 63 8.71 4.77 -14.56
N ILE A 64 8.91 4.64 -15.86
CA ILE A 64 8.56 3.42 -16.58
C ILE A 64 9.85 2.81 -17.10
N ASP A 65 9.97 1.49 -16.96
CA ASP A 65 11.02 0.70 -17.55
C ASP A 65 10.40 -0.51 -18.23
N VAL A 66 10.37 -0.51 -19.56
CA VAL A 66 9.82 -1.62 -20.36
C VAL A 66 10.79 -2.79 -20.47
N THR A 67 11.99 -2.70 -19.91
CA THR A 67 12.98 -3.78 -19.91
C THR A 67 12.95 -4.62 -18.63
N GLU A 68 12.16 -4.23 -17.63
CA GLU A 68 11.99 -4.99 -16.39
C GLU A 68 11.18 -6.27 -16.67
N LEU A 69 11.84 -7.40 -16.58
CA LEU A 69 11.25 -8.72 -16.86
C LEU A 69 11.16 -9.60 -15.62
N SER A 70 11.26 -9.03 -14.42
CA SER A 70 11.14 -9.77 -13.17
C SER A 70 9.80 -10.51 -13.09
N GLY A 71 9.88 -11.83 -12.95
CA GLY A 71 8.67 -12.66 -12.90
C GLY A 71 7.96 -12.85 -14.24
N TYR A 72 8.65 -12.75 -15.37
CA TYR A 72 8.11 -12.85 -16.73
C TYR A 72 7.14 -14.03 -16.94
N HIS A 73 7.40 -15.20 -16.35
CA HIS A 73 6.49 -16.34 -16.44
C HIS A 73 5.32 -16.29 -15.47
N TYR A 74 5.34 -15.41 -14.47
CA TYR A 74 4.31 -15.30 -13.45
C TYR A 74 3.35 -14.15 -13.74
N HIS A 75 3.88 -13.02 -14.18
CA HIS A 75 3.08 -11.83 -14.48
C HIS A 75 2.58 -11.85 -15.93
N THR A 76 1.31 -11.52 -16.10
CA THR A 76 0.63 -11.49 -17.41
C THR A 76 0.28 -10.08 -17.88
N GLY A 77 0.72 -9.08 -17.14
CA GLY A 77 0.48 -7.66 -17.43
C GLY A 77 1.47 -6.76 -16.72
N ILE A 78 1.00 -5.62 -16.28
CA ILE A 78 1.83 -4.61 -15.61
C ILE A 78 2.50 -5.18 -14.36
N VAL A 79 3.81 -4.92 -14.22
CA VAL A 79 4.61 -5.15 -13.02
C VAL A 79 4.96 -3.80 -12.43
N PHE A 80 4.96 -3.67 -11.12
CA PHE A 80 5.31 -2.42 -10.46
C PHE A 80 6.19 -2.64 -9.23
N ASN A 81 7.06 -1.67 -8.98
CA ASN A 81 7.90 -1.60 -7.81
C ASN A 81 7.72 -0.23 -7.14
N GLY A 82 7.56 -0.23 -5.82
CA GLY A 82 7.52 0.99 -5.02
C GLY A 82 8.80 1.17 -4.22
N TYR A 83 9.39 2.36 -4.32
CA TYR A 83 10.65 2.70 -3.66
C TYR A 83 10.45 3.86 -2.68
N ILE A 84 11.26 3.88 -1.63
CA ILE A 84 11.50 5.06 -0.79
C ILE A 84 12.77 5.73 -1.32
N ASN A 85 12.77 7.06 -1.39
CA ASN A 85 13.87 7.83 -2.01
C ASN A 85 15.27 7.55 -1.45
N SER A 86 15.36 7.05 -0.23
CA SER A 86 16.63 6.73 0.44
C SER A 86 17.12 5.31 0.18
N GLU A 87 16.36 4.49 -0.57
CA GLU A 87 16.67 3.08 -0.71
C GLU A 87 16.80 2.63 -2.17
N THR A 88 17.73 1.69 -2.39
CA THR A 88 17.98 1.12 -3.72
C THR A 88 17.11 -0.10 -4.03
N GLN A 89 16.52 -0.71 -3.00
CA GLN A 89 15.64 -1.87 -3.17
C GLN A 89 14.18 -1.47 -3.01
N PRO A 90 13.27 -2.03 -3.80
CA PRO A 90 11.85 -1.75 -3.67
C PRO A 90 11.30 -2.23 -2.32
N LEU A 91 10.47 -1.40 -1.72
CA LEU A 91 9.70 -1.72 -0.52
C LEU A 91 8.47 -2.55 -0.85
N VAL A 92 7.88 -2.27 -2.00
CA VAL A 92 6.68 -2.94 -2.52
C VAL A 92 6.99 -3.49 -3.90
N ARG A 93 6.56 -4.72 -4.17
CA ARG A 93 6.63 -5.35 -5.49
C ARG A 93 5.28 -5.98 -5.81
N GLY A 94 4.79 -5.77 -7.01
CA GLY A 94 3.51 -6.32 -7.41
C GLY A 94 3.34 -6.38 -8.92
N GLY A 95 2.20 -6.93 -9.33
CA GLY A 95 1.85 -7.01 -10.73
C GLY A 95 0.54 -7.74 -10.96
N ARG A 96 0.12 -7.76 -12.22
CA ARG A 96 -1.04 -8.50 -12.67
C ARG A 96 -0.65 -9.94 -13.01
N PHE A 97 -1.48 -10.89 -12.60
CA PHE A 97 -1.35 -12.30 -12.94
C PHE A 97 -2.73 -12.92 -13.19
N ASP A 98 -2.84 -13.76 -14.22
CA ASP A 98 -4.11 -14.33 -14.69
C ASP A 98 -4.21 -15.85 -14.42
N GLY A 99 -3.29 -16.41 -13.63
CA GLY A 99 -3.15 -17.85 -13.42
C GLY A 99 -3.66 -18.41 -12.09
N MET A 100 -4.34 -17.59 -11.26
CA MET A 100 -4.78 -18.07 -9.95
C MET A 100 -5.92 -19.11 -10.08
N LYS A 101 -5.58 -20.38 -9.87
CA LYS A 101 -6.57 -21.45 -9.75
C LYS A 101 -7.10 -21.46 -8.33
N SER A 102 -8.35 -21.08 -8.15
CA SER A 102 -9.03 -21.24 -6.86
C SER A 102 -9.42 -22.70 -6.66
N ASN A 103 -8.77 -23.40 -5.75
CA ASN A 103 -9.15 -24.77 -5.36
C ASN A 103 -10.50 -24.87 -4.65
N GLN A 104 -11.13 -23.75 -4.32
CA GLN A 104 -12.38 -23.70 -3.55
C GLN A 104 -13.64 -23.44 -4.37
N LEU A 105 -13.51 -23.13 -5.65
CA LEU A 105 -14.68 -22.90 -6.53
C LEU A 105 -14.71 -23.97 -7.61
N ALA A 106 -15.84 -24.65 -7.70
CA ALA A 106 -16.13 -25.79 -8.60
C ALA A 106 -16.04 -25.48 -10.10
N LYS A 107 -15.49 -24.35 -10.51
CA LYS A 107 -15.21 -23.98 -11.90
C LYS A 107 -13.76 -23.57 -12.04
N ASN A 108 -12.97 -24.41 -12.67
CA ASN A 108 -11.53 -24.25 -13.03
C ASN A 108 -11.27 -23.06 -13.99
N GLN A 109 -11.88 -21.91 -13.79
CA GLN A 109 -11.60 -20.73 -14.60
C GLN A 109 -10.49 -19.91 -13.95
N PRO A 110 -9.41 -19.63 -14.65
CA PRO A 110 -8.35 -18.75 -14.15
C PRO A 110 -8.94 -17.37 -13.90
N ARG A 111 -8.68 -16.80 -12.71
CA ARG A 111 -9.09 -15.45 -12.37
C ARG A 111 -7.95 -14.49 -12.63
N GLN A 112 -8.29 -13.37 -13.23
CA GLN A 112 -7.40 -12.22 -13.31
C GLN A 112 -7.28 -11.58 -11.94
N ALA A 113 -6.06 -11.30 -11.51
CA ALA A 113 -5.79 -10.65 -10.24
C ALA A 113 -4.59 -9.71 -10.35
N THR A 114 -4.61 -8.67 -9.54
CA THR A 114 -3.44 -7.82 -9.28
C THR A 114 -3.16 -7.90 -7.78
N GLY A 115 -1.90 -8.14 -7.45
CA GLY A 115 -1.48 -8.25 -6.06
C GLY A 115 -0.10 -7.66 -5.85
N PHE A 116 0.28 -7.54 -4.59
CA PHE A 116 1.61 -7.06 -4.22
C PHE A 116 2.09 -7.71 -2.92
N SER A 117 3.40 -7.68 -2.73
CA SER A 117 4.07 -7.95 -1.45
C SER A 117 4.79 -6.69 -0.97
N MET A 118 4.88 -6.52 0.35
CA MET A 118 5.51 -5.38 0.99
C MET A 118 6.42 -5.84 2.13
N ASP A 119 7.59 -5.23 2.25
CA ASP A 119 8.46 -5.42 3.40
C ASP A 119 8.04 -4.49 4.54
N VAL A 120 7.22 -5.02 5.45
CA VAL A 120 6.67 -4.26 6.59
C VAL A 120 7.77 -3.84 7.57
N SER A 121 8.83 -4.65 7.74
CA SER A 121 9.92 -4.31 8.66
C SER A 121 10.68 -3.07 8.18
N ARG A 122 10.93 -3.00 6.87
CA ARG A 122 11.56 -1.83 6.26
C ARG A 122 10.62 -0.62 6.26
N LEU A 123 9.33 -0.81 6.02
CA LEU A 123 8.33 0.26 6.13
C LEU A 123 8.35 0.89 7.52
N LEU A 124 8.36 0.07 8.58
CA LEU A 124 8.42 0.54 9.95
C LEU A 124 9.69 1.35 10.26
N ALA A 125 10.83 1.00 9.67
CA ALA A 125 12.07 1.75 9.85
C ALA A 125 12.02 3.18 9.28
N HIS A 126 11.12 3.44 8.31
CA HIS A 126 10.90 4.75 7.68
C HIS A 126 9.67 5.48 8.21
N THR A 127 8.92 4.87 9.12
CA THR A 127 7.71 5.46 9.68
C THR A 127 8.01 5.98 11.07
N GLN A 128 7.89 7.29 11.27
CA GLN A 128 7.84 7.86 12.62
C GLN A 128 6.42 7.60 13.15
N LEU A 129 6.29 6.56 13.96
CA LEU A 129 5.07 6.33 14.71
C LEU A 129 5.21 7.10 16.02
N ASP A 130 4.37 8.08 16.22
CA ASP A 130 4.23 8.67 17.54
C ASP A 130 3.83 7.59 18.53
N ALA A 131 4.41 7.64 19.73
CA ALA A 131 4.03 6.70 20.78
C ALA A 131 2.51 6.82 21.01
N PRO A 132 1.77 5.71 20.97
CA PRO A 132 0.33 5.78 21.11
C PRO A 132 -0.03 6.34 22.47
N VAL A 133 -0.94 7.29 22.51
CA VAL A 133 -1.54 7.75 23.77
C VAL A 133 -2.37 6.62 24.34
N ILE A 134 -1.93 6.09 25.50
CA ILE A 134 -2.60 5.00 26.20
C ILE A 134 -3.41 5.56 27.35
N VAL A 135 -4.72 5.41 27.26
CA VAL A 135 -5.70 5.91 28.23
C VAL A 135 -6.24 4.74 29.04
N LEU A 136 -6.19 4.87 30.36
CA LEU A 136 -6.89 3.99 31.29
C LEU A 136 -8.16 4.68 31.78
N VAL A 137 -9.30 4.03 31.68
CA VAL A 137 -10.53 4.45 32.35
C VAL A 137 -10.41 4.14 33.83
N ASP A 138 -10.70 5.09 34.69
CA ASP A 138 -10.64 4.89 36.13
C ASP A 138 -11.68 3.85 36.58
N TYR A 139 -11.20 2.71 37.11
CA TYR A 139 -12.07 1.60 37.52
C TYR A 139 -13.10 2.02 38.57
N ASP A 140 -12.68 2.78 39.56
CA ASP A 140 -13.58 3.23 40.65
C ASP A 140 -14.64 4.22 40.18
N ALA A 141 -14.39 4.91 39.07
CA ALA A 141 -15.33 5.83 38.47
C ALA A 141 -16.44 5.15 37.64
N PHE A 142 -16.20 3.93 37.11
CA PHE A 142 -17.19 3.29 36.23
C PHE A 142 -17.79 1.98 36.76
N LYS A 143 -17.24 1.36 37.79
CA LYS A 143 -17.71 0.07 38.32
C LYS A 143 -19.17 0.05 38.79
N ASP A 144 -19.67 1.20 39.26
CA ASP A 144 -21.01 1.34 39.85
C ASP A 144 -21.91 2.30 39.04
N LEU A 145 -21.61 2.56 37.76
CA LEU A 145 -22.42 3.43 36.89
C LEU A 145 -23.79 2.81 36.58
N ASP A 146 -24.81 3.65 36.51
CA ASP A 146 -26.08 3.27 35.92
C ASP A 146 -26.00 3.13 34.38
N SER A 147 -27.08 2.67 33.75
CA SER A 147 -27.11 2.40 32.30
C SER A 147 -26.90 3.66 31.45
N GLU A 148 -27.39 4.81 31.87
CA GLU A 148 -27.28 6.07 31.15
C GLU A 148 -25.85 6.61 31.22
N GLN A 149 -25.27 6.62 32.40
CA GLN A 149 -23.90 7.03 32.66
C GLN A 149 -22.90 6.14 31.93
N LEU A 150 -23.14 4.82 31.91
CA LEU A 150 -22.32 3.87 31.16
C LEU A 150 -22.38 4.14 29.66
N GLN A 151 -23.54 4.48 29.13
CA GLN A 151 -23.67 4.82 27.70
C GLN A 151 -22.87 6.08 27.36
N LEU A 152 -22.88 7.10 28.20
CA LEU A 152 -22.05 8.31 28.00
C LEU A 152 -20.55 7.98 28.04
N LEU A 153 -20.11 7.15 28.97
CA LEU A 153 -18.73 6.67 29.01
C LEU A 153 -18.33 5.95 27.71
N LEU A 154 -19.18 5.03 27.23
CA LEU A 154 -18.89 4.28 26.00
C LEU A 154 -18.82 5.18 24.76
N GLN A 155 -19.64 6.21 24.69
CA GLN A 155 -19.55 7.24 23.64
C GLN A 155 -18.22 8.01 23.72
N GLN A 156 -17.80 8.39 24.90
CA GLN A 156 -16.51 9.07 25.10
C GLN A 156 -15.33 8.17 24.73
N VAL A 157 -15.36 6.90 25.13
CA VAL A 157 -14.36 5.90 24.77
C VAL A 157 -14.30 5.70 23.25
N ALA A 158 -15.46 5.62 22.59
CA ALA A 158 -15.53 5.50 21.13
C ALA A 158 -14.92 6.73 20.43
N SER A 159 -15.22 7.93 20.91
CA SER A 159 -14.64 9.16 20.38
C SER A 159 -13.11 9.20 20.52
N LEU A 160 -12.58 8.86 21.69
CA LEU A 160 -11.13 8.81 21.91
C LEU A 160 -10.45 7.77 20.99
N ARG A 161 -11.08 6.59 20.78
CA ARG A 161 -10.56 5.58 19.86
C ARG A 161 -10.55 6.05 18.40
N GLN A 162 -11.56 6.79 17.97
CA GLN A 162 -11.60 7.42 16.64
C GLN A 162 -10.49 8.45 16.46
N GLN A 163 -10.08 9.13 17.53
CA GLN A 163 -8.94 10.04 17.54
C GLN A 163 -7.57 9.33 17.58
N GLY A 164 -7.55 7.99 17.57
CA GLY A 164 -6.32 7.20 17.59
C GLY A 164 -5.78 6.82 18.97
N TYR A 165 -6.50 7.13 20.04
CA TYR A 165 -6.09 6.76 21.39
C TYR A 165 -6.35 5.26 21.66
N ARG A 166 -5.44 4.62 22.39
CA ARG A 166 -5.64 3.26 22.91
C ARG A 166 -6.33 3.34 24.26
N VAL A 167 -7.63 3.11 24.30
CA VAL A 167 -8.41 3.20 25.54
C VAL A 167 -8.66 1.81 26.11
N THR A 168 -8.19 1.59 27.35
CA THR A 168 -8.41 0.38 28.15
C THR A 168 -9.45 0.65 29.22
N MET A 169 -10.49 -0.19 29.25
CA MET A 169 -11.43 -0.28 30.38
C MET A 169 -10.98 -1.48 31.22
N PRO A 170 -10.49 -1.28 32.45
CA PRO A 170 -9.98 -2.36 33.28
C PRO A 170 -11.13 -3.23 33.82
N LEU A 171 -10.87 -4.51 34.00
CA LEU A 171 -11.83 -5.43 34.65
C LEU A 171 -11.74 -5.37 36.16
N THR A 172 -10.59 -4.97 36.68
CA THR A 172 -10.32 -4.82 38.12
C THR A 172 -9.49 -3.55 38.37
N ALA A 173 -9.52 -3.04 39.61
CA ALA A 173 -8.71 -1.88 40.02
C ALA A 173 -7.18 -2.09 39.86
N LYS A 174 -6.72 -3.35 39.65
CA LYS A 174 -5.30 -3.68 39.51
C LYS A 174 -4.84 -3.74 38.05
N ASP A 175 -5.78 -3.70 37.11
CA ASP A 175 -5.45 -3.81 35.68
C ASP A 175 -4.89 -2.48 35.19
N MET A 176 -3.58 -2.42 35.02
CA MET A 176 -2.90 -1.24 34.50
C MET A 176 -2.18 -1.57 33.19
N PRO A 177 -2.49 -0.88 32.08
CA PRO A 177 -1.79 -1.10 30.84
C PRO A 177 -0.35 -0.57 30.92
N VAL A 178 0.57 -1.33 30.32
CA VAL A 178 1.97 -0.91 30.24
C VAL A 178 2.07 0.35 29.35
N GLY A 179 2.78 1.37 29.84
CA GLY A 179 2.99 2.61 29.11
C GLY A 179 1.77 3.55 29.13
N MET A 180 0.91 3.44 30.15
CA MET A 180 -0.19 4.38 30.35
C MET A 180 0.33 5.82 30.39
N THR A 181 -0.29 6.68 29.60
CA THR A 181 0.06 8.10 29.50
C THR A 181 -1.04 9.03 29.99
N HIS A 182 -2.28 8.55 29.98
CA HIS A 182 -3.45 9.33 30.38
C HIS A 182 -4.44 8.47 31.17
N ARG A 183 -5.24 9.16 31.99
CA ARG A 183 -6.37 8.59 32.73
C ARG A 183 -7.66 9.30 32.37
N LEU A 184 -8.72 8.53 32.13
CA LEU A 184 -10.07 9.05 31.96
C LEU A 184 -10.84 8.89 33.27
N SER A 185 -11.12 9.98 33.95
CA SER A 185 -11.79 9.99 35.24
C SER A 185 -13.08 10.80 35.19
N LEU A 186 -14.01 10.49 36.08
CA LEU A 186 -15.26 11.22 36.24
C LEU A 186 -15.05 12.36 37.26
N VAL A 187 -15.12 13.60 36.79
CA VAL A 187 -14.98 14.80 37.62
C VAL A 187 -16.21 15.69 37.42
N ASP A 188 -16.88 16.09 38.45
CA ASP A 188 -18.09 16.93 38.40
C ASP A 188 -19.14 16.38 37.38
N ASN A 189 -19.34 15.08 37.40
CA ASN A 189 -20.26 14.35 36.52
C ASN A 189 -19.89 14.43 34.99
N GLN A 190 -18.64 14.76 34.67
CA GLN A 190 -18.10 14.79 33.31
C GLN A 190 -16.83 13.94 33.19
N TRP A 191 -16.71 13.21 32.07
CA TRP A 191 -15.50 12.43 31.79
C TRP A 191 -14.37 13.35 31.32
N GLN A 192 -13.29 13.42 32.08
CA GLN A 192 -12.14 14.26 31.81
C GLN A 192 -10.88 13.40 31.58
N LEU A 193 -10.11 13.78 30.58
CA LEU A 193 -8.84 13.13 30.23
C LEU A 193 -7.69 13.90 30.90
N HIS A 194 -6.90 13.20 31.70
CA HIS A 194 -5.74 13.76 32.40
C HIS A 194 -4.46 13.02 31.99
N ALA A 195 -3.36 13.75 31.77
CA ALA A 195 -2.03 13.14 31.66
C ALA A 195 -1.58 12.59 33.03
N VAL A 196 -0.85 11.50 33.05
CA VAL A 196 -0.34 10.79 34.23
C VAL A 196 1.16 10.88 34.30
#